data_e9e07a106bc21ae40fbd61dd1d0d2f99
#
_entry.id   e9e07a106bc21ae40fbd61dd1d0d2f99
#
_cell.length_a   1.000
_cell.length_b   1.000
_cell.length_c   1.000
_cell.angle_alpha   90.00
_cell.angle_beta   90.00
_cell.angle_gamma   90.00
#
_symmetry.space_group_name_H-M   'P 1'
#
loop_
_entity.id
_entity.type
_entity.pdbx_description
1 polymer ?
#
loop_
_entity_poly.entity_id
_entity_poly.type
_entity_poly.pdbx_seq_one_letter_code
_entity_poly.pdbx_strand_id
1 'polypeptide(L)'
;TLSGSPLGKELELTPFHSGAALAAALRSGARFALLILDIELDTVDGVAIGCLLREELRDSVTQLLYISGQQQYAMALFDTRPLNFLLKPLDEAKLLDCVVQAIRLSRPEEAVLTVLVERTPRALPTQAIRYIESYHKRITVHSVQHELVCRDKLDTVARQLPEQFFLRIHQSFLVNTLYVRRIQYDRLTLDDGTELPISQSYRRVVRGRLLRWTPGGMVL
;
A
#
# COMPACT_ATOMS: atom_id res chain seq x y z
N THR A 1 -19.85 1.51 15.73
CA THR A 1 -19.38 2.91 15.80
C THR A 1 -17.98 2.95 16.36
N LEU A 2 -17.00 3.52 15.61
CA LEU A 2 -15.57 3.63 16.00
C LEU A 2 -15.39 4.39 17.34
N SER A 3 -16.35 5.20 17.74
CA SER A 3 -16.30 5.99 18.98
C SER A 3 -16.32 5.19 20.29
N GLY A 4 -16.65 3.90 20.26
CA GLY A 4 -16.65 3.00 21.43
C GLY A 4 -15.37 2.14 21.56
N SER A 5 -14.46 2.20 20.60
CA SER A 5 -13.20 1.48 20.61
C SER A 5 -12.11 2.26 21.39
N PRO A 6 -11.13 1.59 22.04
CA PRO A 6 -9.95 2.26 22.62
C PRO A 6 -9.21 3.14 21.61
N LEU A 7 -9.30 2.82 20.31
CA LEU A 7 -8.74 3.60 19.20
C LEU A 7 -9.50 4.91 18.95
N GLY A 8 -10.79 5.01 19.31
CA GLY A 8 -11.63 6.18 19.04
C GLY A 8 -11.22 7.47 19.76
N LYS A 9 -10.37 7.37 20.77
CA LYS A 9 -9.83 8.54 21.50
C LYS A 9 -8.64 9.21 20.78
N GLU A 10 -8.03 8.53 19.81
CA GLU A 10 -6.87 9.01 19.04
C GLU A 10 -7.22 9.37 17.60
N LEU A 11 -8.47 9.18 17.19
CA LEU A 11 -8.91 9.39 15.80
C LEU A 11 -9.72 10.68 15.70
N GLU A 12 -9.26 11.60 14.88
CA GLU A 12 -10.03 12.75 14.43
C GLU A 12 -10.75 12.38 13.12
N LEU A 13 -12.08 12.48 13.14
CA LEU A 13 -12.92 12.16 11.98
C LEU A 13 -13.48 13.46 11.38
N THR A 14 -13.12 13.72 10.12
CA THR A 14 -13.60 14.87 9.36
C THR A 14 -14.54 14.41 8.25
N PRO A 15 -15.87 14.58 8.40
CA PRO A 15 -16.82 14.20 7.36
C PRO A 15 -16.84 15.21 6.21
N PHE A 16 -16.89 14.71 4.99
CA PHE A 16 -17.15 15.49 3.77
C PHE A 16 -18.45 14.99 3.14
N HIS A 17 -19.33 15.92 2.77
CA HIS A 17 -20.64 15.60 2.19
C HIS A 17 -20.64 15.57 0.66
N SER A 18 -19.50 15.90 0.02
CA SER A 18 -19.33 15.79 -1.43
C SER A 18 -17.86 15.58 -1.80
N GLY A 19 -17.63 14.89 -2.91
CA GLY A 19 -16.29 14.74 -3.48
C GLY A 19 -15.65 16.08 -3.86
N ALA A 20 -16.45 17.06 -4.31
CA ALA A 20 -15.95 18.39 -4.64
C ALA A 20 -15.40 19.13 -3.41
N ALA A 21 -16.07 19.04 -2.25
CA ALA A 21 -15.59 19.65 -1.00
C ALA A 21 -14.28 18.99 -0.53
N LEU A 22 -14.18 17.67 -0.61
CA LEU A 22 -12.95 16.94 -0.29
C LEU A 22 -11.81 17.31 -1.25
N ALA A 23 -12.07 17.36 -2.56
CA ALA A 23 -11.08 17.77 -3.55
C ALA A 23 -10.54 19.20 -3.29
N ALA A 24 -11.42 20.14 -2.96
CA ALA A 24 -11.03 21.52 -2.60
C ALA A 24 -10.14 21.54 -1.33
N ALA A 25 -10.51 20.78 -0.29
CA ALA A 25 -9.71 20.67 0.93
C ALA A 25 -8.31 20.07 0.65
N LEU A 26 -8.22 19.01 -0.16
CA LEU A 26 -6.95 18.39 -0.52
C LEU A 26 -6.05 19.35 -1.32
N ARG A 27 -6.61 20.09 -2.28
CA ARG A 27 -5.89 21.12 -3.05
C ARG A 27 -5.43 22.29 -2.18
N SER A 28 -6.18 22.63 -1.15
CA SER A 28 -5.78 23.66 -0.18
C SER A 28 -4.75 23.20 0.84
N GLY A 29 -4.30 21.93 0.76
CA GLY A 29 -3.22 21.40 1.60
C GLY A 29 -3.68 20.54 2.77
N ALA A 30 -4.97 20.21 2.89
CA ALA A 30 -5.43 19.24 3.90
C ALA A 30 -4.75 17.88 3.70
N ARG A 31 -4.39 17.23 4.82
CA ARG A 31 -3.74 15.92 4.82
C ARG A 31 -4.46 14.98 5.78
N PHE A 32 -4.59 13.73 5.35
CA PHE A 32 -5.28 12.69 6.10
C PHE A 32 -4.42 11.43 6.14
N ALA A 33 -4.49 10.69 7.25
CA ALA A 33 -3.85 9.38 7.34
C ALA A 33 -4.62 8.33 6.50
N LEU A 34 -5.96 8.45 6.50
CA LEU A 34 -6.87 7.56 5.78
C LEU A 34 -8.03 8.38 5.20
N LEU A 35 -8.34 8.15 3.95
CA LEU A 35 -9.60 8.57 3.33
C LEU A 35 -10.49 7.35 3.11
N ILE A 36 -11.71 7.42 3.62
CA ILE A 36 -12.76 6.44 3.36
C ILE A 36 -13.68 7.06 2.30
N LEU A 37 -13.66 6.48 1.10
CA LEU A 37 -14.30 7.04 -0.08
C LEU A 37 -15.46 6.15 -0.53
N ASP A 38 -16.65 6.68 -0.52
CA ASP A 38 -17.75 6.07 -1.27
C ASP A 38 -17.52 6.33 -2.76
N ILE A 39 -17.61 5.29 -3.58
CA ILE A 39 -17.44 5.43 -5.03
C ILE A 39 -18.64 6.11 -5.64
N GLU A 40 -19.82 5.86 -5.12
CA GLU A 40 -21.09 6.36 -5.64
C GLU A 40 -21.44 7.74 -5.06
N LEU A 41 -20.55 8.73 -5.21
CA LEU A 41 -20.80 10.12 -4.82
C LEU A 41 -21.39 10.92 -6.00
N ASP A 42 -22.29 11.85 -5.71
CA ASP A 42 -23.15 12.52 -6.70
C ASP A 42 -22.42 13.39 -7.75
N THR A 43 -21.24 13.96 -7.45
CA THR A 43 -20.61 14.98 -8.33
C THR A 43 -19.15 14.67 -8.70
N VAL A 44 -18.37 14.16 -7.78
CA VAL A 44 -17.01 13.69 -8.01
C VAL A 44 -16.91 12.35 -7.32
N ASP A 45 -16.75 11.29 -8.10
CA ASP A 45 -16.72 9.94 -7.55
C ASP A 45 -15.43 9.69 -6.72
N GLY A 46 -15.48 8.67 -5.85
CA GLY A 46 -14.36 8.33 -4.99
C GLY A 46 -13.10 7.97 -5.78
N VAL A 47 -13.23 7.45 -7.01
CA VAL A 47 -12.10 7.09 -7.87
C VAL A 47 -11.38 8.36 -8.35
N ALA A 48 -12.12 9.38 -8.77
CA ALA A 48 -11.56 10.66 -9.17
C ALA A 48 -10.77 11.34 -8.03
N ILE A 49 -11.22 11.21 -6.77
CA ILE A 49 -10.45 11.67 -5.60
C ILE A 49 -9.13 10.89 -5.46
N GLY A 50 -9.16 9.59 -5.66
CA GLY A 50 -7.94 8.77 -5.62
C GLY A 50 -6.94 9.17 -6.71
N CYS A 51 -7.41 9.39 -7.94
CA CYS A 51 -6.58 9.89 -9.06
C CYS A 51 -6.01 11.28 -8.74
N LEU A 52 -6.84 12.20 -8.24
CA LEU A 52 -6.39 13.53 -7.78
C LEU A 52 -5.21 13.42 -6.81
N LEU A 53 -5.32 12.57 -5.79
CA LEU A 53 -4.25 12.36 -4.81
C LEU A 53 -2.97 11.82 -5.45
N ARG A 54 -3.09 10.77 -6.28
CA ARG A 54 -1.92 10.06 -6.82
C ARG A 54 -1.25 10.80 -7.98
N GLU A 55 -2.03 11.39 -8.87
CA GLU A 55 -1.52 11.99 -10.12
C GLU A 55 -1.26 13.49 -9.99
N GLU A 56 -2.22 14.23 -9.44
CA GLU A 56 -2.13 15.70 -9.34
C GLU A 56 -1.30 16.10 -8.11
N LEU A 57 -1.67 15.61 -6.91
CA LEU A 57 -1.03 16.00 -5.65
C LEU A 57 0.22 15.19 -5.30
N ARG A 58 0.52 14.13 -6.05
CA ARG A 58 1.66 13.23 -5.83
C ARG A 58 1.72 12.64 -4.41
N ASP A 59 0.57 12.55 -3.75
CA ASP A 59 0.46 11.98 -2.42
C ASP A 59 0.40 10.44 -2.50
N SER A 60 1.45 9.79 -2.06
CA SER A 60 1.55 8.32 -1.95
C SER A 60 1.40 7.81 -0.51
N VAL A 61 1.24 8.71 0.47
CA VAL A 61 1.22 8.39 1.90
C VAL A 61 -0.20 8.18 2.41
N THR A 62 -1.14 9.06 2.03
CA THR A 62 -2.56 8.96 2.39
C THR A 62 -3.12 7.60 1.95
N GLN A 63 -3.65 6.85 2.90
CA GLN A 63 -4.29 5.56 2.64
C GLN A 63 -5.69 5.77 2.07
N LEU A 64 -6.07 4.94 1.09
CA LEU A 64 -7.39 5.00 0.44
C LEU A 64 -8.17 3.72 0.74
N LEU A 65 -9.32 3.86 1.38
CA LEU A 65 -10.28 2.78 1.57
C LEU A 65 -11.53 3.12 0.76
N TYR A 66 -11.83 2.29 -0.23
CA TYR A 66 -13.05 2.49 -1.02
C TYR A 66 -14.21 1.64 -0.49
N ILE A 67 -15.39 2.21 -0.61
CA ILE A 67 -16.65 1.57 -0.24
C ILE A 67 -17.60 1.67 -1.43
N SER A 68 -18.30 0.59 -1.78
CA SER A 68 -19.32 0.61 -2.84
C SER A 68 -20.36 -0.50 -2.63
N GLY A 69 -21.54 -0.30 -3.19
CA GLY A 69 -22.53 -1.37 -3.36
C GLY A 69 -22.22 -2.32 -4.51
N GLN A 70 -21.29 -1.97 -5.40
CA GLN A 70 -21.05 -2.68 -6.65
C GLN A 70 -19.60 -3.17 -6.75
N GLN A 71 -19.43 -4.47 -6.97
CA GLN A 71 -18.13 -5.12 -7.05
C GLN A 71 -17.32 -4.74 -8.31
N GLN A 72 -17.99 -4.33 -9.38
CA GLN A 72 -17.37 -4.02 -10.68
C GLN A 72 -16.36 -2.87 -10.64
N TYR A 73 -16.45 -1.98 -9.67
CA TYR A 73 -15.52 -0.84 -9.55
C TYR A 73 -14.11 -1.22 -9.11
N ALA A 74 -13.92 -2.41 -8.55
CA ALA A 74 -12.62 -2.84 -8.02
C ALA A 74 -11.47 -2.75 -9.04
N MET A 75 -11.76 -2.96 -10.34
CA MET A 75 -10.77 -2.89 -11.41
C MET A 75 -10.28 -1.46 -11.69
N ALA A 76 -11.18 -0.46 -11.58
CA ALA A 76 -10.85 0.93 -11.82
C ALA A 76 -9.97 1.56 -10.72
N LEU A 77 -9.87 0.88 -9.56
CA LEU A 77 -9.14 1.39 -8.40
C LEU A 77 -7.63 1.10 -8.42
N PHE A 78 -7.15 0.28 -9.33
CA PHE A 78 -5.77 -0.20 -9.33
C PHE A 78 -4.74 0.95 -9.39
N ASP A 79 -5.00 1.95 -10.22
CA ASP A 79 -4.11 3.10 -10.42
C ASP A 79 -4.05 4.01 -9.17
N THR A 80 -5.06 3.96 -8.31
CA THR A 80 -5.11 4.73 -7.07
C THR A 80 -4.39 4.07 -5.88
N ARG A 81 -3.96 2.83 -6.02
CA ARG A 81 -3.28 2.05 -4.98
C ARG A 81 -4.04 2.07 -3.66
N PRO A 82 -5.25 1.47 -3.61
CA PRO A 82 -6.07 1.48 -2.41
C PRO A 82 -5.48 0.60 -1.31
N LEU A 83 -5.68 0.98 -0.06
CA LEU A 83 -5.46 0.11 1.10
C LEU A 83 -6.38 -1.10 1.05
N ASN A 84 -7.66 -0.85 0.74
CA ASN A 84 -8.67 -1.91 0.59
C ASN A 84 -9.90 -1.39 -0.14
N PHE A 85 -10.80 -2.34 -0.49
CA PHE A 85 -12.13 -2.10 -1.04
C PHE A 85 -13.13 -2.92 -0.24
N LEU A 86 -14.18 -2.28 0.27
CA LEU A 86 -15.23 -2.93 1.04
C LEU A 86 -16.58 -2.81 0.32
N LEU A 87 -17.29 -3.93 0.24
CA LEU A 87 -18.66 -3.97 -0.27
C LEU A 87 -19.66 -3.61 0.84
N LYS A 88 -20.70 -2.86 0.48
CA LYS A 88 -21.88 -2.64 1.30
C LYS A 88 -22.77 -3.91 1.29
N PRO A 89 -23.36 -4.32 2.43
CA PRO A 89 -23.26 -3.73 3.77
C PRO A 89 -21.88 -3.93 4.40
N LEU A 90 -21.38 -2.93 5.14
CA LEU A 90 -20.05 -2.96 5.71
C LEU A 90 -19.95 -3.96 6.87
N ASP A 91 -18.90 -4.77 6.82
CA ASP A 91 -18.46 -5.58 7.95
C ASP A 91 -17.62 -4.71 8.89
N GLU A 92 -18.10 -4.51 10.13
CA GLU A 92 -17.41 -3.66 11.11
C GLU A 92 -16.00 -4.18 11.45
N ALA A 93 -15.78 -5.48 11.52
CA ALA A 93 -14.47 -6.05 11.82
C ALA A 93 -13.48 -5.73 10.70
N LYS A 94 -13.88 -5.91 9.45
CA LYS A 94 -13.04 -5.58 8.29
C LYS A 94 -12.75 -4.09 8.18
N LEU A 95 -13.73 -3.25 8.48
CA LEU A 95 -13.53 -1.80 8.51
C LEU A 95 -12.51 -1.41 9.59
N LEU A 96 -12.65 -1.98 10.80
CA LEU A 96 -11.73 -1.73 11.90
C LEU A 96 -10.31 -2.20 11.56
N ASP A 97 -10.16 -3.36 10.95
CA ASP A 97 -8.86 -3.87 10.48
C ASP A 97 -8.20 -2.92 9.49
N CYS A 98 -8.97 -2.37 8.54
CA CYS A 98 -8.47 -1.36 7.60
C CYS A 98 -8.02 -0.07 8.30
N VAL A 99 -8.76 0.41 9.30
CA VAL A 99 -8.39 1.60 10.08
C VAL A 99 -7.10 1.36 10.87
N VAL A 100 -6.99 0.23 11.58
CA VAL A 100 -5.79 -0.16 12.30
C VAL A 100 -4.58 -0.25 11.36
N GLN A 101 -4.80 -0.83 10.19
CA GLN A 101 -3.76 -0.92 9.16
C GLN A 101 -3.34 0.45 8.66
N ALA A 102 -4.29 1.36 8.39
CA ALA A 102 -3.99 2.73 7.99
C ALA A 102 -3.18 3.50 9.05
N ILE A 103 -3.55 3.36 10.34
CA ILE A 103 -2.81 3.99 11.45
C ILE A 103 -1.36 3.49 11.50
N ARG A 104 -1.16 2.18 11.36
CA ARG A 104 0.19 1.59 11.32
C ARG A 104 1.01 2.12 10.15
N LEU A 105 0.35 2.39 9.02
CA LEU A 105 0.98 2.94 7.82
C LEU A 105 1.28 4.42 7.92
N SER A 106 0.44 5.17 8.63
CA SER A 106 0.61 6.62 8.79
C SER A 106 1.64 7.01 9.85
N ARG A 107 2.17 6.05 10.63
CA ARG A 107 3.27 6.25 11.58
C ARG A 107 4.60 5.79 10.98
N PRO A 108 5.18 6.55 10.02
CA PRO A 108 6.39 6.14 9.30
C PRO A 108 7.63 6.07 10.19
N GLU A 109 7.62 6.73 11.34
CA GLU A 109 8.76 6.80 12.26
C GLU A 109 9.04 5.49 13.01
N GLU A 110 8.08 4.57 13.06
CA GLU A 110 8.21 3.32 13.83
C GLU A 110 8.73 2.14 13.00
N ALA A 111 8.66 2.19 11.68
CA ALA A 111 9.10 1.08 10.82
C ALA A 111 10.32 1.47 9.98
N VAL A 112 11.50 1.26 10.53
CA VAL A 112 12.77 1.46 9.83
C VAL A 112 13.47 0.12 9.60
N LEU A 113 14.03 -0.05 8.42
CA LEU A 113 14.99 -1.09 8.14
C LEU A 113 16.39 -0.56 8.46
N THR A 114 17.11 -1.23 9.37
CA THR A 114 18.51 -0.92 9.63
C THR A 114 19.41 -1.92 8.94
N VAL A 115 20.28 -1.43 8.06
CA VAL A 115 21.28 -2.23 7.34
C VAL A 115 22.68 -1.69 7.58
N LEU A 116 23.68 -2.57 7.52
CA LEU A 116 25.09 -2.19 7.65
C LEU A 116 25.71 -1.93 6.25
N VAL A 117 25.95 -0.68 5.95
CA VAL A 117 26.67 -0.26 4.76
C VAL A 117 28.10 0.11 5.18
N GLU A 118 29.10 -0.61 4.68
CA GLU A 118 30.52 -0.39 5.04
C GLU A 118 30.76 -0.33 6.56
N ARG A 119 30.10 -1.23 7.32
CA ARG A 119 30.09 -1.30 8.79
C ARG A 119 29.42 -0.13 9.51
N THR A 120 28.80 0.80 8.78
CA THR A 120 28.04 1.90 9.35
C THR A 120 26.54 1.57 9.29
N PRO A 121 25.81 1.63 10.42
CA PRO A 121 24.36 1.46 10.41
C PRO A 121 23.69 2.56 9.58
N ARG A 122 22.80 2.16 8.68
CA ARG A 122 21.92 3.05 7.91
C ARG A 122 20.49 2.63 8.15
N ALA A 123 19.69 3.58 8.59
CA ALA A 123 18.27 3.41 8.81
C ALA A 123 17.50 3.96 7.61
N LEU A 124 16.58 3.15 7.05
CA LEU A 124 15.68 3.56 5.97
C LEU A 124 14.25 3.38 6.43
N PRO A 125 13.39 4.39 6.26
CA PRO A 125 11.96 4.22 6.43
C PRO A 125 11.47 3.10 5.50
N THR A 126 10.76 2.12 6.04
CA THR A 126 10.31 0.97 5.25
C THR A 126 9.38 1.38 4.11
N GLN A 127 8.66 2.48 4.28
CA GLN A 127 7.83 3.07 3.25
C GLN A 127 8.61 3.57 2.04
N ALA A 128 9.85 4.02 2.21
CA ALA A 128 10.68 4.47 1.10
C ALA A 128 11.25 3.32 0.27
N ILE A 129 11.15 2.08 0.74
CA ILE A 129 11.71 0.90 0.08
C ILE A 129 10.70 0.36 -0.93
N ARG A 130 11.07 0.31 -2.22
CA ARG A 130 10.29 -0.32 -3.29
C ARG A 130 10.44 -1.84 -3.29
N TYR A 131 11.68 -2.30 -3.31
CA TYR A 131 11.98 -3.73 -3.26
C TYR A 131 13.42 -3.96 -2.76
N ILE A 132 13.70 -5.19 -2.43
CA ILE A 132 15.03 -5.64 -2.01
C ILE A 132 15.41 -6.82 -2.87
N GLU A 133 16.61 -6.74 -3.45
CA GLU A 133 17.20 -7.77 -4.26
C GLU A 133 18.37 -8.45 -3.53
N SER A 134 18.49 -9.76 -3.67
CA SER A 134 19.63 -10.53 -3.19
C SER A 134 20.41 -11.12 -4.34
N TYR A 135 21.71 -10.81 -4.41
CA TYR A 135 22.63 -11.35 -5.38
C TYR A 135 24.00 -11.64 -4.75
N HIS A 136 24.52 -12.86 -4.90
CA HIS A 136 25.85 -13.28 -4.39
C HIS A 136 26.16 -12.84 -2.95
N LYS A 137 25.30 -13.18 -1.98
CA LYS A 137 25.42 -12.81 -0.54
C LYS A 137 25.44 -11.30 -0.26
N ARG A 138 25.01 -10.50 -1.21
CA ARG A 138 24.73 -9.08 -1.03
C ARG A 138 23.24 -8.83 -1.21
N ILE A 139 22.75 -7.85 -0.54
CA ILE A 139 21.41 -7.30 -0.80
C ILE A 139 21.54 -5.88 -1.29
N THR A 140 20.69 -5.52 -2.24
CA THR A 140 20.49 -4.16 -2.69
C THR A 140 19.10 -3.74 -2.27
N VAL A 141 19.01 -2.69 -1.46
CA VAL A 141 17.75 -2.06 -1.08
C VAL A 141 17.47 -0.94 -2.05
N HIS A 142 16.46 -1.11 -2.89
CA HIS A 142 16.01 -0.12 -3.87
C HIS A 142 14.94 0.75 -3.23
N SER A 143 15.30 2.00 -2.92
CA SER A 143 14.39 2.98 -2.35
C SER A 143 13.93 3.99 -3.41
N VAL A 144 12.99 4.84 -3.04
CA VAL A 144 12.48 5.92 -3.90
C VAL A 144 13.58 6.92 -4.28
N GLN A 145 14.57 7.11 -3.41
CA GLN A 145 15.59 8.13 -3.56
C GLN A 145 16.96 7.59 -4.00
N HIS A 146 17.33 6.41 -3.50
CA HIS A 146 18.67 5.85 -3.72
C HIS A 146 18.69 4.34 -3.50
N GLU A 147 19.78 3.71 -3.90
CA GLU A 147 20.06 2.30 -3.66
C GLU A 147 21.10 2.16 -2.56
N LEU A 148 20.92 1.18 -1.69
CA LEU A 148 21.90 0.82 -0.68
C LEU A 148 22.31 -0.66 -0.84
N VAL A 149 23.61 -0.88 -0.96
CA VAL A 149 24.19 -2.23 -1.04
C VAL A 149 24.81 -2.61 0.29
N CYS A 150 24.41 -3.75 0.84
CA CYS A 150 24.97 -4.27 2.09
C CYS A 150 25.18 -5.78 2.03
N ARG A 151 25.97 -6.31 2.98
CA ARG A 151 26.17 -7.75 3.14
C ARG A 151 25.21 -8.26 4.19
N ASP A 152 24.14 -8.90 3.73
CA ASP A 152 23.17 -9.56 4.60
C ASP A 152 22.46 -10.68 3.84
N LYS A 153 21.62 -11.43 4.54
CA LYS A 153 20.71 -12.42 3.95
C LYS A 153 19.32 -11.81 3.79
N LEU A 154 18.69 -12.08 2.67
CA LEU A 154 17.35 -11.55 2.42
C LEU A 154 16.33 -11.98 3.50
N ASP A 155 16.49 -13.18 4.07
CA ASP A 155 15.66 -13.68 5.16
C ASP A 155 15.86 -12.92 6.48
N THR A 156 17.08 -12.44 6.75
CA THR A 156 17.37 -11.61 7.94
C THR A 156 16.69 -10.25 7.81
N VAL A 157 16.77 -9.66 6.63
CA VAL A 157 16.14 -8.37 6.34
C VAL A 157 14.63 -8.49 6.31
N ALA A 158 14.09 -9.58 5.72
CA ALA A 158 12.66 -9.81 5.69
C ALA A 158 12.01 -9.83 7.09
N ARG A 159 12.71 -10.35 8.10
CA ARG A 159 12.22 -10.38 9.49
C ARG A 159 12.14 -9.00 10.17
N GLN A 160 12.84 -8.01 9.66
CA GLN A 160 12.81 -6.63 10.16
C GLN A 160 11.73 -5.80 9.48
N LEU A 161 11.12 -6.31 8.41
CA LEU A 161 10.15 -5.60 7.60
C LEU A 161 8.72 -5.98 7.97
N PRO A 162 7.78 -5.04 7.91
CA PRO A 162 6.37 -5.33 8.16
C PRO A 162 5.84 -6.33 7.13
N GLU A 163 5.49 -7.54 7.57
CA GLU A 163 5.00 -8.62 6.70
C GLU A 163 3.80 -8.20 5.85
N GLN A 164 2.94 -7.30 6.36
CA GLN A 164 1.76 -6.82 5.63
C GLN A 164 2.10 -6.07 4.35
N PHE A 165 3.30 -5.47 4.25
CA PHE A 165 3.70 -4.68 3.08
C PHE A 165 4.74 -5.36 2.22
N PHE A 166 5.55 -6.23 2.80
CA PHE A 166 6.61 -6.88 2.07
C PHE A 166 6.23 -8.30 1.68
N LEU A 167 6.32 -8.59 0.40
CA LEU A 167 5.96 -9.88 -0.19
C LEU A 167 7.17 -10.52 -0.86
N ARG A 168 7.48 -11.75 -0.44
CA ARG A 168 8.48 -12.57 -1.14
C ARG A 168 7.87 -13.07 -2.44
N ILE A 169 8.46 -12.70 -3.56
CA ILE A 169 7.99 -13.09 -4.91
C ILE A 169 8.96 -14.04 -5.62
N HIS A 170 10.20 -14.07 -5.14
CA HIS A 170 11.30 -14.89 -5.69
C HIS A 170 12.29 -15.21 -4.57
N GLN A 171 13.15 -16.23 -4.77
CA GLN A 171 14.26 -16.50 -3.82
C GLN A 171 15.14 -15.27 -3.59
N SER A 172 15.25 -14.39 -4.60
CA SER A 172 16.08 -13.19 -4.59
C SER A 172 15.33 -11.88 -4.46
N PHE A 173 13.98 -11.86 -4.48
CA PHE A 173 13.22 -10.61 -4.45
C PHE A 173 12.19 -10.57 -3.33
N LEU A 174 12.22 -9.47 -2.59
CA LEU A 174 11.24 -9.07 -1.58
C LEU A 174 10.68 -7.70 -1.99
N VAL A 175 9.40 -7.60 -2.23
CA VAL A 175 8.76 -6.43 -2.83
C VAL A 175 7.81 -5.77 -1.83
N ASN A 176 7.85 -4.45 -1.76
CA ASN A 176 6.85 -3.67 -1.06
C ASN A 176 5.59 -3.56 -1.93
N THR A 177 4.50 -4.10 -1.44
CA THR A 177 3.22 -4.16 -2.17
C THR A 177 2.61 -2.79 -2.44
N LEU A 178 3.02 -1.76 -1.69
CA LEU A 178 2.59 -0.37 -1.90
C LEU A 178 3.03 0.19 -3.27
N TYR A 179 4.10 -0.36 -3.85
CA TYR A 179 4.66 0.08 -5.12
C TYR A 179 4.28 -0.81 -6.30
N VAL A 180 3.52 -1.89 -6.07
CA VAL A 180 3.08 -2.78 -7.14
C VAL A 180 1.97 -2.11 -7.96
N ARG A 181 2.22 -1.91 -9.24
CA ARG A 181 1.27 -1.31 -10.18
C ARG A 181 0.50 -2.37 -10.97
N ARG A 182 1.18 -3.44 -11.39
CA ARG A 182 0.58 -4.50 -12.22
C ARG A 182 1.13 -5.87 -11.82
N ILE A 183 0.26 -6.87 -11.91
CA ILE A 183 0.63 -8.26 -11.64
C ILE A 183 0.22 -9.10 -12.84
N GLN A 184 1.16 -9.92 -13.30
CA GLN A 184 0.98 -10.92 -14.33
C GLN A 184 1.26 -12.32 -13.76
N TYR A 185 1.14 -13.34 -14.57
CA TYR A 185 1.32 -14.72 -14.14
C TYR A 185 2.71 -15.01 -13.56
N ASP A 186 3.75 -14.47 -14.19
CA ASP A 186 5.16 -14.75 -13.93
C ASP A 186 5.98 -13.51 -13.55
N ARG A 187 5.37 -12.33 -13.49
CA ARG A 187 6.03 -11.06 -13.18
C ARG A 187 5.10 -10.07 -12.52
N LEU A 188 5.67 -9.06 -11.88
CA LEU A 188 4.96 -7.86 -11.47
C LEU A 188 5.71 -6.62 -11.96
N THR A 189 4.97 -5.53 -12.12
CA THR A 189 5.51 -4.22 -12.51
C THR A 189 5.30 -3.24 -11.36
N LEU A 190 6.34 -2.49 -11.00
CA LEU A 190 6.28 -1.44 -10.00
C LEU A 190 5.81 -0.10 -10.62
N ASP A 191 5.60 0.90 -9.76
CA ASP A 191 5.16 2.25 -10.13
C ASP A 191 6.16 3.00 -11.01
N ASP A 192 7.45 2.68 -10.90
CA ASP A 192 8.54 3.24 -11.72
C ASP A 192 8.78 2.48 -13.03
N GLY A 193 7.98 1.45 -13.32
CA GLY A 193 8.11 0.60 -14.50
C GLY A 193 9.05 -0.59 -14.32
N THR A 194 9.69 -0.76 -13.17
CA THR A 194 10.55 -1.93 -12.90
C THR A 194 9.76 -3.22 -12.97
N GLU A 195 10.18 -4.18 -13.78
CA GLU A 195 9.60 -5.52 -13.85
C GLU A 195 10.41 -6.52 -13.02
N LEU A 196 9.74 -7.25 -12.15
CA LEU A 196 10.33 -8.27 -11.28
C LEU A 196 9.70 -9.63 -11.52
N PRO A 197 10.49 -10.71 -11.64
CA PRO A 197 9.96 -12.05 -11.90
C PRO A 197 9.32 -12.65 -10.64
N ILE A 198 8.22 -13.38 -10.83
CA ILE A 198 7.59 -14.19 -9.80
C ILE A 198 7.96 -15.64 -10.05
N SER A 199 8.76 -16.24 -9.18
CA SER A 199 9.13 -17.65 -9.33
C SER A 199 7.94 -18.57 -9.07
N GLN A 200 7.93 -19.73 -9.71
CA GLN A 200 6.83 -20.69 -9.67
C GLN A 200 6.40 -21.05 -8.23
N SER A 201 7.37 -21.22 -7.33
CA SER A 201 7.13 -21.57 -5.91
C SER A 201 6.37 -20.48 -5.13
N TYR A 202 6.48 -19.21 -5.54
CA TYR A 202 5.84 -18.08 -4.86
C TYR A 202 4.52 -17.64 -5.49
N ARG A 203 4.18 -18.10 -6.71
CA ARG A 203 2.97 -17.67 -7.43
C ARG A 203 1.69 -17.88 -6.61
N ARG A 204 1.57 -19.01 -5.92
CA ARG A 204 0.39 -19.30 -5.07
C ARG A 204 0.27 -18.29 -3.93
N VAL A 205 1.38 -17.97 -3.25
CA VAL A 205 1.40 -17.01 -2.13
C VAL A 205 1.12 -15.60 -2.63
N VAL A 206 1.78 -15.20 -3.73
CA VAL A 206 1.59 -13.89 -4.37
C VAL A 206 0.13 -13.72 -4.77
N ARG A 207 -0.45 -14.69 -5.48
CA ARG A 207 -1.88 -14.67 -5.85
C ARG A 207 -2.78 -14.62 -4.62
N GLY A 208 -2.59 -15.49 -3.64
CA GLY A 208 -3.43 -15.53 -2.44
C GLY A 208 -3.38 -14.24 -1.62
N ARG A 209 -2.27 -13.53 -1.65
CA ARG A 209 -2.09 -12.28 -0.90
C ARG A 209 -2.58 -11.06 -1.68
N LEU A 210 -2.35 -11.03 -2.99
CA LEU A 210 -2.74 -9.92 -3.85
C LEU A 210 -4.16 -10.07 -4.40
N LEU A 211 -4.70 -11.29 -4.51
CA LEU A 211 -6.13 -11.53 -4.80
C LEU A 211 -7.04 -11.21 -3.61
N ARG A 212 -6.54 -11.14 -2.39
CA ARG A 212 -7.28 -10.49 -1.28
C ARG A 212 -7.44 -8.99 -1.49
N TRP A 213 -6.65 -8.41 -2.39
CA TRP A 213 -6.70 -7.02 -2.82
C TRP A 213 -7.59 -6.79 -4.05
N THR A 214 -7.96 -7.85 -4.76
CA THR A 214 -8.85 -7.79 -5.92
C THR A 214 -10.12 -8.56 -5.60
N PRO A 215 -11.22 -7.87 -5.27
CA PRO A 215 -12.54 -8.48 -5.30
C PRO A 215 -12.90 -8.76 -6.77
N GLY A 216 -12.87 -10.02 -7.17
CA GLY A 216 -13.19 -10.45 -8.53
C GLY A 216 -11.96 -10.80 -9.35
N GLY A 217 -11.33 -11.91 -9.00
CA GLY A 217 -10.12 -12.40 -9.62
C GLY A 217 -10.08 -12.24 -11.13
N MET A 218 -9.11 -11.46 -11.60
CA MET A 218 -8.68 -11.60 -12.98
C MET A 218 -7.73 -12.77 -13.05
N VAL A 219 -8.25 -13.90 -13.46
CA VAL A 219 -7.52 -15.00 -14.06
C VAL A 219 -7.21 -14.53 -15.49
N LEU A 220 -5.95 -14.39 -15.80
CA LEU A 220 -5.46 -14.59 -17.17
C LEU A 220 -5.01 -16.01 -17.30
#